data_1129b78cf970683abe4ead941b9f0166
#
_entry.id   1129b78cf970683abe4ead941b9f0166
#
_cell.length_a   1.000
_cell.length_b   1.000
_cell.length_c   1.000
_cell.angle_alpha   90.00
_cell.angle_beta   90.00
_cell.angle_gamma   90.00
#
_symmetry.space_group_name_H-M   'P 1'
#
loop_
_entity.id
_entity.type
_entity.pdbx_description
1 polymer ?
#
loop_
_entity_poly.entity_id
_entity_poly.type
_entity_poly.pdbx_seq_one_letter_code
_entity_poly.pdbx_strand_id
1 'polypeptide(L)'
;LVGSEMCIRDSYGLDAEENGSFGFRKSPVTVYQEDIYNGYRYFSSFGKEVLFPFGHGLSYTKFALDAAAVSKEEDGITIIIDVKNVGLCAGREVVQIYVSMPDGKTEKAERELKGFAKTEVLKPGEKTSVSIHIPWDGLSCYEEKSSVWLIEKGRYKLRMGTSSEETVCICELDVSEDIIYSICRSALGLKACNDGKLTFLKKNCLKDQELPSDACGGVCEENPMYKLTLSGIDVKPEKREAVSYTHLTLPTT
;
A
#
# COMPACT_ATOMS: atom_id res chain seq x y z
N LEU A 1 -12.89 13.68 -10.30
CA LEU A 1 -12.55 12.60 -9.35
C LEU A 1 -13.72 11.67 -9.14
N VAL A 2 -14.54 11.66 -10.11
CA VAL A 2 -15.68 10.81 -10.21
C VAL A 2 -15.19 9.59 -10.94
N GLY A 3 -14.49 8.76 -10.35
CA GLY A 3 -14.23 7.76 -11.32
C GLY A 3 -13.32 6.61 -10.93
N SER A 4 -12.61 6.70 -9.83
CA SER A 4 -11.77 5.56 -9.47
C SER A 4 -12.63 4.31 -9.22
N GLU A 5 -13.75 4.44 -8.54
CA GLU A 5 -14.64 3.29 -8.30
C GLU A 5 -15.45 2.88 -9.54
N MET A 6 -15.93 3.84 -10.34
CA MET A 6 -16.61 3.53 -11.59
C MET A 6 -15.66 2.94 -12.64
N CYS A 7 -14.46 3.50 -12.79
CA CYS A 7 -13.45 2.95 -13.71
C CYS A 7 -13.00 1.54 -13.30
N ILE A 8 -12.91 1.24 -12.01
CA ILE A 8 -12.60 -0.10 -11.54
C ILE A 8 -13.70 -1.07 -11.93
N ARG A 9 -14.97 -0.74 -11.71
CA ARG A 9 -16.11 -1.58 -12.11
C ARG A 9 -16.16 -1.83 -13.62
N ASP A 10 -15.98 -0.79 -14.42
CA ASP A 10 -15.98 -0.89 -15.87
C ASP A 10 -14.78 -1.68 -16.42
N SER A 11 -13.66 -1.65 -15.71
CA SER A 11 -12.44 -2.38 -16.11
C SER A 11 -12.53 -3.90 -15.88
N TYR A 12 -13.41 -4.36 -15.00
CA TYR A 12 -13.53 -5.79 -14.69
C TYR A 12 -14.48 -6.57 -15.60
N GLY A 13 -15.11 -5.90 -16.57
CA GLY A 13 -16.07 -6.58 -17.44
C GLY A 13 -17.22 -7.22 -16.68
N LEU A 14 -17.60 -6.66 -15.54
CA LEU A 14 -18.78 -7.09 -14.81
C LEU A 14 -19.99 -6.71 -15.65
N ASP A 15 -20.54 -7.68 -16.36
CA ASP A 15 -21.74 -7.51 -17.12
C ASP A 15 -22.86 -6.98 -16.22
N ALA A 16 -23.35 -5.79 -16.53
CA ALA A 16 -24.45 -5.15 -15.82
C ALA A 16 -25.72 -6.03 -15.79
N GLU A 17 -25.78 -7.06 -16.63
CA GLU A 17 -26.86 -8.00 -16.70
C GLU A 17 -26.90 -9.01 -15.55
N GLU A 18 -25.75 -9.43 -15.02
CA GLU A 18 -25.74 -10.33 -13.85
C GLU A 18 -26.00 -9.60 -12.52
N ASN A 19 -25.69 -8.32 -12.44
CA ASN A 19 -25.92 -7.52 -11.24
C ASN A 19 -27.18 -6.66 -11.27
N GLY A 20 -28.01 -6.83 -12.30
CA GLY A 20 -29.33 -6.21 -12.36
C GLY A 20 -29.29 -4.70 -12.39
N SER A 21 -29.64 -4.14 -13.54
CA SER A 21 -30.06 -2.76 -13.72
C SER A 21 -30.64 -2.14 -12.46
N PHE A 22 -30.30 -0.88 -12.20
CA PHE A 22 -30.84 0.06 -11.22
C PHE A 22 -32.23 -0.26 -10.67
N GLY A 23 -32.39 -1.33 -9.97
CA GLY A 23 -33.61 -1.73 -9.32
C GLY A 23 -33.21 -2.53 -8.10
N PHE A 24 -33.60 -2.06 -6.94
CA PHE A 24 -33.51 -2.69 -5.62
C PHE A 24 -33.67 -4.23 -5.67
N ARG A 25 -32.71 -4.94 -6.20
CA ARG A 25 -32.70 -6.39 -6.25
C ARG A 25 -31.60 -6.96 -5.33
N LYS A 26 -32.07 -7.28 -4.16
CA LYS A 26 -32.06 -8.58 -3.47
C LYS A 26 -30.83 -9.47 -3.66
N SER A 27 -29.63 -8.95 -3.86
CA SER A 27 -28.47 -9.72 -3.46
C SER A 27 -28.16 -9.33 -2.00
N PRO A 28 -28.37 -10.21 -1.02
CA PRO A 28 -28.01 -9.92 0.37
C PRO A 28 -26.51 -9.82 0.56
N VAL A 29 -25.73 -10.02 -0.48
CA VAL A 29 -24.27 -10.06 -0.44
C VAL A 29 -23.71 -9.15 -1.53
N THR A 30 -22.87 -8.21 -1.14
CA THR A 30 -22.05 -7.43 -2.05
C THR A 30 -20.66 -8.05 -2.08
N VAL A 31 -20.15 -8.33 -3.27
CA VAL A 31 -18.81 -8.90 -3.48
C VAL A 31 -17.88 -7.82 -3.99
N TYR A 32 -16.80 -7.58 -3.27
CA TYR A 32 -15.71 -6.68 -3.66
C TYR A 32 -14.63 -7.51 -4.34
N GLN A 33 -14.74 -7.67 -5.67
CA GLN A 33 -13.83 -8.51 -6.44
C GLN A 33 -12.44 -7.91 -6.56
N GLU A 34 -12.30 -6.60 -6.41
CA GLU A 34 -11.06 -5.86 -6.41
C GLU A 34 -10.11 -6.22 -5.26
N ASP A 35 -10.64 -6.79 -4.16
CA ASP A 35 -9.87 -7.23 -3.01
C ASP A 35 -8.90 -6.12 -2.51
N ILE A 36 -7.59 -6.38 -2.49
CA ILE A 36 -6.56 -5.42 -2.06
C ILE A 36 -6.32 -4.30 -3.08
N TYR A 37 -6.77 -4.47 -4.33
CA TYR A 37 -6.52 -3.56 -5.43
C TYR A 37 -7.54 -2.42 -5.48
N ASN A 38 -7.56 -1.57 -4.47
CA ASN A 38 -8.42 -0.41 -4.39
C ASN A 38 -7.65 0.88 -4.64
N GLY A 39 -8.24 1.81 -5.41
CA GLY A 39 -7.67 3.11 -5.72
C GLY A 39 -6.30 3.02 -6.41
N TYR A 40 -5.31 3.78 -5.92
CA TYR A 40 -3.97 3.82 -6.52
C TYR A 40 -3.27 2.46 -6.54
N ARG A 41 -3.60 1.54 -5.62
CA ARG A 41 -3.03 0.18 -5.61
C ARG A 41 -3.36 -0.57 -6.89
N TYR A 42 -4.60 -0.40 -7.41
CA TYR A 42 -4.99 -0.96 -8.70
C TYR A 42 -4.17 -0.35 -9.83
N PHE A 43 -4.20 0.97 -9.97
CA PHE A 43 -3.56 1.65 -11.08
C PHE A 43 -2.05 1.38 -11.14
N SER A 44 -1.36 1.48 -10.01
CA SER A 44 0.06 1.18 -9.93
C SER A 44 0.39 -0.29 -10.21
N SER A 45 -0.43 -1.24 -9.68
CA SER A 45 -0.15 -2.68 -9.83
C SER A 45 -0.40 -3.19 -11.24
N PHE A 46 -1.31 -2.57 -11.97
CA PHE A 46 -1.67 -2.96 -13.34
C PHE A 46 -1.16 -2.00 -14.41
N GLY A 47 -0.27 -1.07 -14.05
CA GLY A 47 0.34 -0.13 -14.98
C GLY A 47 -0.66 0.73 -15.74
N LYS A 48 -1.78 1.10 -15.09
CA LYS A 48 -2.81 1.93 -15.71
C LYS A 48 -2.50 3.40 -15.52
N GLU A 49 -2.51 4.16 -16.59
CA GLU A 49 -2.32 5.60 -16.54
C GLU A 49 -3.47 6.30 -15.79
N VAL A 50 -3.13 7.29 -15.00
CA VAL A 50 -4.06 8.15 -14.27
C VAL A 50 -3.77 9.61 -14.57
N LEU A 51 -4.82 10.43 -14.66
CA LEU A 51 -4.65 11.88 -14.84
C LEU A 51 -3.99 12.54 -13.63
N PHE A 52 -4.38 12.08 -12.44
CA PHE A 52 -3.87 12.60 -11.17
C PHE A 52 -3.59 11.42 -10.24
N PRO A 53 -2.33 11.09 -9.97
CA PRO A 53 -1.97 10.00 -9.06
C PRO A 53 -2.35 10.35 -7.61
N PHE A 54 -2.49 9.33 -6.78
CA PHE A 54 -2.74 9.53 -5.34
C PHE A 54 -1.63 10.38 -4.72
N GLY A 55 -2.00 11.40 -3.97
CA GLY A 55 -1.07 12.38 -3.40
C GLY A 55 -0.74 13.54 -4.32
N HIS A 56 -1.15 13.52 -5.59
CA HIS A 56 -0.96 14.67 -6.47
C HIS A 56 -1.62 15.93 -5.92
N GLY A 57 -0.92 17.04 -6.00
CA GLY A 57 -1.42 18.35 -5.59
C GLY A 57 -0.72 19.49 -6.32
N LEU A 58 -1.41 20.61 -6.43
CA LEU A 58 -0.82 21.82 -6.97
C LEU A 58 -0.26 22.67 -5.82
N SER A 59 0.95 23.19 -6.02
CA SER A 59 1.59 24.09 -5.08
C SER A 59 2.08 25.35 -5.80
N TYR A 60 2.09 26.47 -5.09
CA TYR A 60 2.71 27.71 -5.58
C TYR A 60 4.23 27.73 -5.47
N THR A 61 4.81 26.67 -4.90
CA THR A 61 6.26 26.53 -4.72
C THR A 61 6.70 25.11 -5.05
N LYS A 62 8.00 24.86 -5.04
CA LYS A 62 8.59 23.55 -5.30
C LYS A 62 9.48 23.12 -4.13
N PHE A 63 9.49 21.83 -3.85
CA PHE A 63 10.29 21.24 -2.78
C PHE A 63 11.29 20.23 -3.34
N ALA A 64 12.46 20.19 -2.75
CA ALA A 64 13.44 19.13 -2.94
C ALA A 64 13.44 18.24 -1.70
N LEU A 65 13.39 16.92 -1.94
CA LEU A 65 13.42 15.89 -0.90
C LEU A 65 14.74 15.15 -0.97
N ASP A 66 15.33 14.86 0.18
CA ASP A 66 16.56 14.08 0.32
C ASP A 66 16.45 13.16 1.54
N ALA A 67 16.83 11.89 1.39
CA ALA A 67 16.85 10.94 2.51
C ALA A 67 18.11 11.15 3.33
N ALA A 68 17.97 11.80 4.49
CA ALA A 68 19.09 12.12 5.37
C ALA A 68 19.59 10.91 6.17
N ALA A 69 18.66 10.05 6.62
CA ALA A 69 19.00 8.83 7.35
C ALA A 69 17.87 7.80 7.29
N VAL A 70 18.25 6.52 7.31
CA VAL A 70 17.34 5.39 7.50
C VAL A 70 17.92 4.49 8.58
N SER A 71 17.19 4.27 9.65
CA SER A 71 17.62 3.45 10.79
C SER A 71 16.62 2.34 11.06
N LYS A 72 17.15 1.16 11.37
CA LYS A 72 16.37 0.05 11.90
C LYS A 72 16.30 0.18 13.42
N GLU A 73 15.07 0.14 13.95
CA GLU A 73 14.77 0.19 15.38
C GLU A 73 14.15 -1.12 15.85
N GLU A 74 13.94 -1.28 17.15
CA GLU A 74 13.37 -2.50 17.72
C GLU A 74 11.94 -2.76 17.22
N ASP A 75 11.15 -1.71 17.01
CA ASP A 75 9.74 -1.75 16.65
C ASP A 75 9.45 -1.41 15.18
N GLY A 76 10.47 -1.01 14.40
CA GLY A 76 10.25 -0.63 13.01
C GLY A 76 11.46 0.00 12.32
N ILE A 77 11.18 0.82 11.33
CA ILE A 77 12.16 1.59 10.57
C ILE A 77 11.83 3.06 10.70
N THR A 78 12.81 3.85 11.09
CA THR A 78 12.70 5.31 11.11
C THR A 78 13.46 5.92 9.96
N ILE A 79 12.80 6.80 9.21
CA ILE A 79 13.32 7.49 8.03
C ILE A 79 13.31 8.98 8.32
N ILE A 80 14.48 9.61 8.21
CA ILE A 80 14.63 11.06 8.34
C ILE A 80 14.80 11.63 6.94
N ILE A 81 13.96 12.60 6.60
CA ILE A 81 13.91 13.22 5.27
C ILE A 81 14.08 14.72 5.41
N ASP A 82 15.04 15.23 4.71
CA ASP A 82 15.27 16.65 4.56
C ASP A 82 14.39 17.21 3.44
N VAL A 83 13.63 18.24 3.77
CA VAL A 83 12.73 18.93 2.84
C VAL A 83 13.19 20.37 2.71
N LYS A 84 13.52 20.80 1.50
CA LYS A 84 13.93 22.17 1.21
C LYS A 84 12.95 22.83 0.24
N ASN A 85 12.48 24.01 0.59
CA ASN A 85 11.71 24.83 -0.36
C ASN A 85 12.66 25.47 -1.37
N VAL A 86 12.60 25.01 -2.62
CA VAL A 86 13.43 25.51 -3.73
C VAL A 86 12.69 26.48 -4.65
N GLY A 87 11.43 26.77 -4.33
CA GLY A 87 10.62 27.73 -5.08
C GLY A 87 10.66 29.15 -4.51
N LEU A 88 9.75 29.99 -4.97
CA LEU A 88 9.75 31.44 -4.68
C LEU A 88 8.69 31.84 -3.65
N CYS A 89 7.77 30.96 -3.28
CA CYS A 89 6.70 31.21 -2.33
C CYS A 89 6.85 30.33 -1.09
N ALA A 90 6.34 30.82 0.04
CA ALA A 90 6.23 29.98 1.24
C ALA A 90 5.17 28.89 1.02
N GLY A 91 5.42 27.68 1.54
CA GLY A 91 4.50 26.56 1.40
C GLY A 91 4.81 25.42 2.34
N ARG A 92 3.99 24.38 2.25
CA ARG A 92 4.14 23.10 2.99
C ARG A 92 4.16 21.96 2.00
N GLU A 93 4.85 20.89 2.35
CA GLU A 93 4.86 19.66 1.56
C GLU A 93 4.47 18.45 2.41
N VAL A 94 3.89 17.45 1.76
CA VAL A 94 3.58 16.15 2.37
C VAL A 94 4.52 15.11 1.79
N VAL A 95 5.44 14.64 2.61
CA VAL A 95 6.34 13.54 2.25
C VAL A 95 5.64 12.23 2.50
N GLN A 96 5.71 11.32 1.54
CA GLN A 96 5.04 10.02 1.57
C GLN A 96 6.08 8.91 1.41
N ILE A 97 5.95 7.86 2.21
CA ILE A 97 6.77 6.65 2.10
C ILE A 97 5.90 5.49 1.65
N TYR A 98 6.27 4.96 0.50
CA TYR A 98 5.67 3.77 -0.08
C TYR A 98 6.60 2.59 0.08
N VAL A 99 6.02 1.40 0.24
CA VAL A 99 6.79 0.16 0.28
C VAL A 99 6.30 -0.75 -0.83
N SER A 100 7.25 -1.19 -1.67
CA SER A 100 7.05 -2.29 -2.60
C SER A 100 7.54 -3.57 -1.93
N MET A 101 6.62 -4.51 -1.75
CA MET A 101 6.88 -5.77 -1.08
C MET A 101 7.20 -6.85 -2.10
N PRO A 102 7.99 -7.88 -1.75
CA PRO A 102 8.30 -8.99 -2.66
C PRO A 102 7.05 -9.79 -2.99
N ASP A 103 6.98 -10.31 -4.21
CA ASP A 103 6.00 -11.33 -4.57
C ASP A 103 6.27 -12.59 -3.72
N GLY A 104 5.20 -13.17 -3.17
CA GLY A 104 5.32 -14.30 -2.25
C GLY A 104 4.06 -15.14 -2.19
N LYS A 105 3.72 -15.65 -1.02
CA LYS A 105 2.55 -16.50 -0.79
C LYS A 105 1.24 -15.72 -0.83
N THR A 106 1.30 -14.47 -0.37
CA THR A 106 0.15 -13.55 -0.32
C THR A 106 0.18 -12.59 -1.50
N GLU A 107 -1.00 -12.24 -2.00
CA GLU A 107 -1.15 -11.22 -3.03
C GLU A 107 -0.82 -9.83 -2.43
N LYS A 108 -0.10 -8.99 -3.18
CA LYS A 108 0.34 -7.66 -2.74
C LYS A 108 0.25 -6.65 -3.85
N ALA A 109 -0.09 -5.43 -3.51
CA ALA A 109 -0.03 -4.31 -4.45
C ALA A 109 1.43 -3.98 -4.81
N GLU A 110 1.64 -3.36 -5.96
CA GLU A 110 2.97 -2.92 -6.44
C GLU A 110 3.66 -2.03 -5.42
N ARG A 111 2.89 -1.13 -4.82
CA ARG A 111 3.35 -0.24 -3.76
C ARG A 111 2.23 0.12 -2.81
N GLU A 112 2.55 0.26 -1.54
CA GLU A 112 1.61 0.66 -0.50
C GLU A 112 2.16 1.81 0.33
N LEU A 113 1.32 2.84 0.56
CA LEU A 113 1.65 3.93 1.48
C LEU A 113 1.72 3.38 2.91
N LYS A 114 2.89 3.50 3.53
CA LYS A 114 3.13 3.01 4.90
C LYS A 114 3.38 4.13 5.91
N GLY A 115 3.71 5.32 5.43
CA GLY A 115 3.91 6.47 6.30
C GLY A 115 3.89 7.79 5.53
N PHE A 116 3.55 8.86 6.22
CA PHE A 116 3.63 10.20 5.68
C PHE A 116 3.87 11.24 6.79
N ALA A 117 4.45 12.36 6.41
CA ALA A 117 4.61 13.50 7.29
C ALA A 117 4.42 14.81 6.52
N LYS A 118 3.82 15.81 7.16
CA LYS A 118 3.64 17.13 6.60
C LYS A 118 4.59 18.11 7.25
N THR A 119 5.30 18.91 6.42
CA THR A 119 6.20 19.94 6.94
C THR A 119 5.44 21.11 7.56
N GLU A 120 6.12 21.90 8.36
CA GLU A 120 5.68 23.26 8.68
C GLU A 120 5.77 24.15 7.42
N VAL A 121 5.33 25.40 7.54
CA VAL A 121 5.46 26.36 6.44
C VAL A 121 6.93 26.72 6.27
N LEU A 122 7.48 26.40 5.09
CA LEU A 122 8.86 26.71 4.73
C LEU A 122 8.89 27.93 3.82
N LYS A 123 9.68 28.93 4.18
CA LYS A 123 9.98 30.08 3.33
C LYS A 123 10.90 29.65 2.18
N PRO A 124 11.01 30.45 1.09
CA PRO A 124 11.97 30.20 0.03
C PRO A 124 13.38 29.99 0.56
N GLY A 125 14.02 28.90 0.16
CA GLY A 125 15.34 28.49 0.59
C GLY A 125 15.42 27.80 1.95
N GLU A 126 14.36 27.82 2.74
CA GLU A 126 14.32 27.18 4.07
C GLU A 126 14.30 25.65 3.95
N LYS A 127 14.95 24.99 4.92
CA LYS A 127 15.04 23.52 5.01
C LYS A 127 14.56 23.07 6.38
N THR A 128 13.88 21.93 6.42
CA THR A 128 13.48 21.22 7.64
C THR A 128 13.69 19.72 7.47
N SER A 129 13.78 19.00 8.56
CA SER A 129 13.79 17.54 8.54
C SER A 129 12.50 17.01 9.15
N VAL A 130 11.90 16.01 8.50
CA VAL A 130 10.74 15.28 9.00
C VAL A 130 11.14 13.83 9.27
N SER A 131 10.57 13.25 10.34
CA SER A 131 10.79 11.84 10.70
C SER A 131 9.51 11.06 10.44
N ILE A 132 9.65 9.92 9.77
CA ILE A 132 8.55 8.99 9.51
C ILE A 132 8.96 7.63 10.05
N HIS A 133 8.15 7.10 10.96
CA HIS A 133 8.34 5.77 11.53
C HIS A 133 7.38 4.79 10.87
N ILE A 134 7.89 3.64 10.43
CA ILE A 134 7.13 2.53 9.87
C ILE A 134 7.30 1.35 10.81
N PRO A 135 6.27 0.98 11.58
CA PRO A 135 6.35 -0.17 12.48
C PRO A 135 6.38 -1.49 11.69
N TRP A 136 6.92 -2.56 12.30
CA TRP A 136 7.04 -3.86 11.62
C TRP A 136 5.70 -4.44 11.17
N ASP A 137 4.62 -4.20 11.92
CA ASP A 137 3.27 -4.62 11.50
C ASP A 137 2.84 -3.99 10.19
N GLY A 138 3.31 -2.77 9.89
CA GLY A 138 3.10 -2.10 8.62
C GLY A 138 3.65 -2.85 7.42
N LEU A 139 4.64 -3.73 7.60
CA LEU A 139 5.22 -4.57 6.55
C LEU A 139 4.59 -5.97 6.47
N SER A 140 3.72 -6.31 7.43
CA SER A 140 3.08 -7.63 7.47
C SER A 140 1.90 -7.73 6.51
N CYS A 141 1.67 -8.93 6.01
CA CYS A 141 0.52 -9.32 5.19
C CYS A 141 -0.24 -10.44 5.90
N TYR A 142 -1.56 -10.47 5.72
CA TYR A 142 -2.38 -11.53 6.30
C TYR A 142 -2.45 -12.75 5.37
N GLU A 143 -2.07 -13.90 5.90
CA GLU A 143 -2.23 -15.18 5.21
C GLU A 143 -3.49 -15.88 5.72
N GLU A 144 -4.50 -15.99 4.86
CA GLU A 144 -5.80 -16.55 5.23
C GLU A 144 -5.76 -18.02 5.65
N LYS A 145 -4.93 -18.82 4.97
CA LYS A 145 -4.87 -20.28 5.19
C LYS A 145 -4.40 -20.63 6.59
N SER A 146 -3.40 -19.93 7.08
CA SER A 146 -2.83 -20.14 8.42
C SER A 146 -3.36 -19.16 9.46
N SER A 147 -4.15 -18.16 9.03
CA SER A 147 -4.69 -17.09 9.87
C SER A 147 -3.60 -16.35 10.65
N VAL A 148 -2.54 -15.98 9.97
CA VAL A 148 -1.40 -15.26 10.54
C VAL A 148 -1.09 -13.97 9.80
N TRP A 149 -0.60 -12.98 10.55
CA TRP A 149 0.11 -11.84 9.97
C TRP A 149 1.58 -12.20 9.89
N LEU A 150 2.14 -12.12 8.68
CA LEU A 150 3.53 -12.45 8.45
C LEU A 150 4.24 -11.40 7.60
N ILE A 151 5.52 -11.22 7.87
CA ILE A 151 6.45 -10.51 7.00
C ILE A 151 7.14 -11.58 6.18
N GLU A 152 6.87 -11.62 4.88
CA GLU A 152 7.44 -12.64 4.00
C GLU A 152 8.91 -12.36 3.69
N LYS A 153 9.67 -13.42 3.53
CA LYS A 153 11.06 -13.31 3.09
C LYS A 153 11.14 -12.65 1.71
N GLY A 154 12.19 -11.88 1.50
CA GLY A 154 12.47 -11.26 0.20
C GLY A 154 12.90 -9.82 0.35
N ARG A 155 12.96 -9.12 -0.78
CA ARG A 155 13.44 -7.76 -0.85
C ARG A 155 12.30 -6.76 -0.87
N TYR A 156 12.27 -5.91 0.12
CA TYR A 156 11.35 -4.77 0.25
C TYR A 156 12.05 -3.52 -0.23
N LYS A 157 11.37 -2.68 -1.01
CA LYS A 157 11.90 -1.39 -1.45
C LYS A 157 11.09 -0.27 -0.80
N LEU A 158 11.78 0.56 -0.02
CA LEU A 158 11.20 1.76 0.58
C LEU A 158 11.40 2.92 -0.40
N ARG A 159 10.31 3.56 -0.76
CA ARG A 159 10.27 4.62 -1.78
C ARG A 159 9.74 5.91 -1.16
N MET A 160 10.41 7.01 -1.41
CA MET A 160 10.03 8.34 -0.95
C MET A 160 9.48 9.15 -2.12
N GLY A 161 8.43 9.92 -1.88
CA GLY A 161 7.88 10.83 -2.89
C GLY A 161 6.81 11.75 -2.34
N THR A 162 6.20 12.51 -3.23
CA THR A 162 5.06 13.39 -2.95
C THR A 162 3.74 12.85 -3.50
N SER A 163 3.83 11.83 -4.36
CA SER A 163 2.67 11.13 -4.91
C SER A 163 2.97 9.64 -5.10
N SER A 164 1.97 8.85 -5.45
CA SER A 164 2.14 7.41 -5.70
C SER A 164 2.99 7.09 -6.93
N GLU A 165 3.07 7.99 -7.90
CA GLU A 165 3.83 7.80 -9.15
C GLU A 165 5.25 8.40 -9.05
N GLU A 166 5.37 9.59 -8.48
CA GLU A 166 6.66 10.28 -8.36
C GLU A 166 7.39 9.82 -7.09
N THR A 167 8.00 8.65 -7.16
CA THR A 167 8.72 8.06 -6.02
C THR A 167 10.14 7.63 -6.40
N VAL A 168 11.07 7.78 -5.46
CA VAL A 168 12.46 7.34 -5.58
C VAL A 168 12.74 6.27 -4.52
N CYS A 169 13.40 5.17 -4.91
CA CYS A 169 13.83 4.14 -3.97
C CYS A 169 14.98 4.68 -3.11
N ILE A 170 14.77 4.74 -1.81
CA ILE A 170 15.77 5.24 -0.85
C ILE A 170 16.44 4.13 -0.06
N CYS A 171 15.74 3.01 0.16
CA CYS A 171 16.24 1.91 0.96
C CYS A 171 15.76 0.56 0.44
N GLU A 172 16.64 -0.43 0.43
CA GLU A 172 16.30 -1.84 0.32
C GLU A 172 16.41 -2.50 1.69
N LEU A 173 15.38 -3.26 2.05
CA LEU A 173 15.35 -4.11 3.23
C LEU A 173 15.27 -5.57 2.77
N ASP A 174 16.31 -6.34 3.06
CA ASP A 174 16.36 -7.77 2.80
C ASP A 174 15.86 -8.54 4.04
N VAL A 175 14.74 -9.25 3.88
CA VAL A 175 14.17 -10.14 4.90
C VAL A 175 14.61 -11.56 4.59
N SER A 176 15.38 -12.16 5.49
CA SER A 176 16.04 -13.46 5.27
C SER A 176 15.11 -14.65 5.38
N GLU A 177 14.04 -14.53 6.17
CA GLU A 177 13.08 -15.61 6.47
C GLU A 177 11.69 -15.07 6.68
N ASP A 178 10.67 -15.94 6.58
CA ASP A 178 9.29 -15.57 6.90
C ASP A 178 9.14 -15.33 8.40
N ILE A 179 8.67 -14.16 8.82
CA ILE A 179 8.53 -13.78 10.21
C ILE A 179 7.05 -13.71 10.57
N ILE A 180 6.58 -14.60 11.43
CA ILE A 180 5.20 -14.57 11.94
C ILE A 180 5.12 -13.44 12.97
N TYR A 181 4.42 -12.37 12.61
CA TYR A 181 4.22 -11.21 13.48
C TYR A 181 3.11 -11.46 14.51
N SER A 182 1.98 -12.02 14.07
CA SER A 182 0.81 -12.25 14.92
C SER A 182 -0.01 -13.42 14.43
N ILE A 183 -0.58 -14.19 15.37
CA ILE A 183 -1.48 -15.31 15.08
C ILE A 183 -2.91 -14.88 15.42
N CYS A 184 -3.82 -14.99 14.44
CA CYS A 184 -5.21 -14.65 14.60
C CYS A 184 -6.06 -15.92 14.77
N ARG A 185 -7.18 -15.79 15.48
CA ARG A 185 -8.24 -16.80 15.46
C ARG A 185 -9.36 -16.32 14.56
N SER A 186 -9.81 -17.15 13.63
CA SER A 186 -11.03 -16.88 12.89
C SER A 186 -12.22 -16.91 13.84
N ALA A 187 -12.59 -15.73 14.36
CA ALA A 187 -13.67 -15.62 15.34
C ALA A 187 -15.07 -15.87 14.72
N LEU A 188 -15.21 -15.63 13.41
CA LEU A 188 -16.50 -15.68 12.74
C LEU A 188 -16.83 -17.04 12.14
N GLY A 189 -15.87 -17.97 12.08
CA GLY A 189 -16.10 -19.31 11.52
C GLY A 189 -16.72 -19.31 10.12
N LEU A 190 -16.67 -18.16 9.45
CA LEU A 190 -17.18 -18.04 8.09
C LEU A 190 -16.33 -18.95 7.21
N LYS A 191 -16.86 -20.14 6.95
CA LYS A 191 -16.46 -20.85 5.75
C LYS A 191 -16.67 -19.83 4.64
N ALA A 192 -15.60 -19.45 3.97
CA ALA A 192 -15.70 -18.59 2.81
C ALA A 192 -16.90 -19.09 1.99
N CYS A 193 -17.85 -18.21 1.69
CA CYS A 193 -18.95 -18.51 0.78
C CYS A 193 -18.37 -18.70 -0.63
N ASN A 194 -17.40 -19.58 -0.71
CA ASN A 194 -16.64 -19.81 -1.91
C ASN A 194 -17.18 -21.09 -2.55
N ASP A 195 -18.39 -20.97 -3.10
CA ASP A 195 -18.98 -21.99 -3.98
C ASP A 195 -18.17 -22.15 -5.29
N GLY A 196 -16.92 -21.70 -5.31
CA GLY A 196 -16.01 -21.75 -6.45
C GLY A 196 -16.35 -20.77 -7.58
N LYS A 197 -17.35 -19.89 -7.38
CA LYS A 197 -17.84 -18.95 -8.38
C LYS A 197 -17.26 -17.54 -8.24
N LEU A 198 -16.61 -17.22 -7.12
CA LEU A 198 -16.05 -15.90 -6.88
C LEU A 198 -14.57 -15.89 -7.27
N THR A 199 -14.25 -15.14 -8.30
CA THR A 199 -12.88 -14.94 -8.72
C THR A 199 -12.44 -13.54 -8.29
N PHE A 200 -11.43 -13.47 -7.41
CA PHE A 200 -10.81 -12.20 -7.02
C PHE A 200 -9.77 -11.77 -8.06
N LEU A 201 -9.57 -10.48 -8.17
CA LEU A 201 -8.57 -9.91 -9.03
C LEU A 201 -7.15 -10.31 -8.56
N LYS A 202 -6.29 -10.72 -9.50
CA LYS A 202 -4.90 -11.05 -9.24
C LYS A 202 -4.00 -10.43 -10.29
N LYS A 203 -2.80 -10.02 -9.91
CA LYS A 203 -1.79 -9.49 -10.84
C LYS A 203 -1.56 -10.42 -12.05
N ASN A 204 -1.61 -11.73 -11.84
CA ASN A 204 -1.35 -12.71 -12.89
C ASN A 204 -2.53 -12.88 -13.86
N CYS A 205 -3.74 -12.49 -13.51
CA CYS A 205 -4.91 -12.65 -14.38
C CYS A 205 -4.90 -11.72 -15.60
N LEU A 206 -4.10 -10.66 -15.60
CA LEU A 206 -4.03 -9.68 -16.69
C LEU A 206 -2.74 -9.78 -17.50
N LYS A 207 -1.82 -10.68 -17.17
CA LYS A 207 -0.58 -10.88 -17.95
C LYS A 207 -0.82 -11.45 -19.35
N ASP A 208 -1.99 -12.03 -19.59
CA ASP A 208 -2.38 -12.57 -20.91
C ASP A 208 -3.03 -11.51 -21.82
N GLN A 209 -3.33 -10.33 -21.33
CA GLN A 209 -3.66 -9.18 -22.17
C GLN A 209 -2.34 -8.46 -22.43
N GLU A 210 -1.87 -8.49 -23.67
CA GLU A 210 -0.69 -7.73 -24.13
C GLU A 210 -0.83 -6.27 -23.70
N LEU A 211 -0.22 -5.94 -22.56
CA LEU A 211 0.02 -4.55 -22.19
C LEU A 211 0.97 -4.00 -23.24
N PRO A 212 0.69 -2.82 -23.82
CA PRO A 212 1.65 -2.15 -24.68
C PRO A 212 2.97 -2.08 -23.90
N SER A 213 4.03 -2.61 -24.49
CA SER A 213 5.37 -2.71 -23.88
C SER A 213 5.99 -1.36 -23.52
N ASP A 214 5.34 -0.27 -23.88
CA ASP A 214 5.85 1.09 -23.78
C ASP A 214 5.38 1.83 -22.53
N ALA A 215 4.52 1.22 -21.71
CA ALA A 215 3.99 1.85 -20.48
C ALA A 215 4.87 1.65 -19.23
N CYS A 216 5.88 0.81 -19.30
CA CYS A 216 6.89 0.73 -18.26
C CYS A 216 7.90 1.84 -18.50
N GLY A 217 7.69 2.98 -17.89
CA GLY A 217 8.74 3.97 -17.73
C GLY A 217 10.02 3.25 -17.32
N GLY A 218 11.10 3.50 -18.05
CA GLY A 218 12.33 2.72 -18.03
C GLY A 218 12.70 2.26 -16.64
N VAL A 219 13.09 1.00 -16.54
CA VAL A 219 13.74 0.46 -15.36
C VAL A 219 15.01 1.29 -15.15
N CYS A 220 14.87 2.41 -14.46
CA CYS A 220 16.01 3.04 -13.84
C CYS A 220 16.55 1.98 -12.89
N GLU A 221 17.78 1.51 -13.10
CA GLU A 221 18.48 0.74 -12.10
C GLU A 221 18.55 1.62 -10.86
N GLU A 222 17.54 1.47 -10.00
CA GLU A 222 17.45 2.19 -8.76
C GLU A 222 18.57 1.67 -7.89
N ASN A 223 19.62 2.46 -7.72
CA ASN A 223 20.67 2.17 -6.76
C ASN A 223 20.25 2.80 -5.41
N PRO A 224 19.67 2.03 -4.49
CA PRO A 224 19.16 2.55 -3.24
C PRO A 224 20.32 3.08 -2.39
N MET A 225 20.11 4.23 -1.74
CA MET A 225 21.10 4.88 -0.88
C MET A 225 21.38 4.05 0.37
N TYR A 226 20.37 3.34 0.87
CA TYR A 226 20.46 2.55 2.10
C TYR A 226 20.11 1.09 1.86
N LYS A 227 20.79 0.18 2.60
CA LYS A 227 20.52 -1.26 2.62
C LYS A 227 20.41 -1.73 4.07
N LEU A 228 19.31 -2.39 4.38
CA LEU A 228 19.04 -2.95 5.70
C LEU A 228 18.76 -4.45 5.58
N THR A 229 18.94 -5.17 6.68
CA THR A 229 18.60 -6.60 6.78
C THR A 229 17.71 -6.83 7.99
N LEU A 230 16.66 -7.65 7.84
CA LEU A 230 15.75 -8.04 8.89
C LEU A 230 15.77 -9.56 9.04
N SER A 231 15.84 -10.04 10.28
CA SER A 231 15.73 -11.45 10.65
C SER A 231 14.64 -11.66 11.70
N GLY A 232 14.21 -12.90 11.92
CA GLY A 232 13.18 -13.24 12.92
C GLY A 232 13.54 -12.85 14.35
N ILE A 233 14.82 -12.66 14.65
CA ILE A 233 15.32 -12.23 15.97
C ILE A 233 15.05 -10.74 16.21
N ASP A 234 14.97 -9.96 15.14
CA ASP A 234 14.80 -8.50 15.20
C ASP A 234 13.33 -8.08 15.49
N VAL A 235 12.38 -9.00 15.25
CA VAL A 235 10.95 -8.70 15.38
C VAL A 235 10.36 -9.46 16.56
N LYS A 236 9.88 -8.73 17.56
CA LYS A 236 9.15 -9.33 18.67
C LYS A 236 7.67 -9.47 18.27
N PRO A 237 7.11 -10.69 18.24
CA PRO A 237 5.70 -10.87 17.94
C PRO A 237 4.84 -10.16 19.00
N GLU A 238 3.94 -9.33 18.55
CA GLU A 238 2.97 -8.69 19.43
C GLU A 238 1.97 -9.75 19.90
N LYS A 239 1.90 -9.98 21.21
CA LYS A 239 0.80 -10.75 21.81
C LYS A 239 -0.45 -9.85 21.79
N ARG A 240 -1.14 -9.78 20.65
CA ARG A 240 -2.48 -9.21 20.65
C ARG A 240 -3.39 -10.18 21.38
N GLU A 241 -3.85 -9.80 22.57
CA GLU A 241 -5.00 -10.43 23.18
C GLU A 241 -6.16 -10.32 22.19
N ALA A 242 -6.81 -11.45 21.91
CA ALA A 242 -7.96 -11.49 21.04
C ALA A 242 -8.99 -10.48 21.56
N VAL A 243 -9.18 -9.36 20.85
CA VAL A 243 -10.26 -8.44 21.17
C VAL A 243 -11.56 -9.17 20.85
N SER A 244 -12.19 -9.67 21.90
CA SER A 244 -13.51 -10.25 21.82
C SER A 244 -14.51 -9.13 21.53
N TYR A 245 -14.95 -9.00 20.28
CA TYR A 245 -16.11 -8.18 19.94
C TYR A 245 -17.39 -8.84 20.44
N THR A 246 -17.61 -8.83 21.76
CA THR A 246 -18.80 -9.41 22.38
C THR A 246 -19.99 -8.44 22.47
N HIS A 247 -19.95 -7.27 21.85
CA HIS A 247 -21.04 -6.29 21.92
C HIS A 247 -21.39 -5.70 20.56
N LEU A 248 -21.85 -6.56 19.63
CA LEU A 248 -22.79 -6.12 18.61
C LEU A 248 -24.16 -6.72 18.94
N THR A 249 -24.81 -6.19 19.96
CA THR A 249 -26.26 -6.32 20.11
C THR A 249 -26.90 -5.39 19.10
N LEU A 250 -27.36 -5.95 17.99
CA LEU A 250 -28.29 -5.27 17.10
C LEU A 250 -29.56 -4.98 17.91
N PRO A 251 -30.08 -3.74 17.91
CA PRO A 251 -31.37 -3.48 18.51
C PRO A 251 -32.43 -4.24 17.74
N THR A 252 -33.08 -5.17 18.42
CA THR A 252 -34.33 -5.81 17.94
C THR A 252 -35.45 -4.80 18.08
N THR A 253 -35.96 -4.29 16.97
CA THR A 253 -37.33 -3.81 16.81
C THR A 253 -37.87 -4.31 15.50
#